data_c91767a28a66708b9426a872fb564ded
#
_entry.id   c91767a28a66708b9426a872fb564ded
#
_cell.length_a   1.000
_cell.length_b   1.000
_cell.length_c   1.000
_cell.angle_alpha   90.00
_cell.angle_beta   90.00
_cell.angle_gamma   90.00
#
_symmetry.space_group_name_H-M   'P 1'
#
loop_
_entity.id
_entity.type
_entity.pdbx_description
1 polymer ?
#
loop_
_entity_poly.entity_id
_entity_poly.type
_entity_poly.pdbx_seq_one_letter_code
_entity_poly.pdbx_strand_id
1 'polypeptide(L)' 'MDKVNEIKIFTDNVLYLRKSYGYTQKQMADRLDISLYQLRLLEKGVLPKNLSTAILFRIHDVFAIHPKDLFRPLFR' A
#
# COMPACT_ATOMS: atom_id res chain seq x y z
N MET A 1 -5.14 18.67 7.29
CA MET A 1 -4.87 17.29 7.63
C MET A 1 -3.37 17.03 7.71
N ASP A 2 -2.96 16.26 8.68
CA ASP A 2 -1.57 15.98 8.92
C ASP A 2 -1.04 14.95 7.92
N LYS A 3 0.14 15.22 7.33
CA LYS A 3 0.78 14.28 6.39
C LYS A 3 1.08 12.93 7.06
N VAL A 4 1.39 12.94 8.35
CA VAL A 4 1.67 11.71 9.09
C VAL A 4 0.44 10.80 9.09
N ASN A 5 -0.75 11.39 9.27
CA ASN A 5 -1.99 10.63 9.22
C ASN A 5 -2.24 10.03 7.84
N GLU A 6 -1.96 10.81 6.79
CA GLU A 6 -2.16 10.32 5.42
C GLU A 6 -1.24 9.15 5.11
N ILE A 7 0.03 9.24 5.54
CA ILE A 7 0.98 8.15 5.34
C ILE A 7 0.53 6.91 6.11
N LYS A 8 0.11 7.08 7.35
CA LYS A 8 -0.37 5.95 8.15
C LYS A 8 -1.60 5.29 7.52
N ILE A 9 -2.53 6.09 7.05
CA ILE A 9 -3.73 5.57 6.40
C ILE A 9 -3.35 4.79 5.14
N PHE A 10 -2.47 5.35 4.32
CA PHE A 10 -2.01 4.67 3.11
C PHE A 10 -1.35 3.33 3.44
N THR A 11 -0.41 3.32 4.38
CA THR A 11 0.30 2.09 4.73
C THR A 11 -0.62 1.06 5.37
N ASP A 12 -1.56 1.50 6.21
CA ASP A 12 -2.56 0.60 6.79
C ASP A 12 -3.44 -0.01 5.69
N ASN A 13 -3.79 0.78 4.68
CA ASN A 13 -4.60 0.29 3.57
C ASN A 13 -3.87 -0.77 2.74
N VAL A 14 -2.58 -0.59 2.52
CA VAL A 14 -1.78 -1.59 1.79
C VAL A 14 -1.79 -2.92 2.54
N LEU A 15 -1.58 -2.88 3.84
CA LEU A 15 -1.63 -4.08 4.67
C LEU A 15 -3.03 -4.71 4.66
N TYR A 16 -4.05 -3.88 4.79
CA TYR A 16 -5.43 -4.35 4.76
C TYR A 16 -5.75 -5.07 3.45
N LEU A 17 -5.34 -4.50 2.32
CA LEU A 17 -5.59 -5.11 1.03
C LEU A 17 -4.90 -6.46 0.91
N ARG A 18 -3.64 -6.55 1.35
CA ARG A 18 -2.92 -7.81 1.30
C ARG A 18 -3.65 -8.90 2.08
N LYS A 19 -4.04 -8.59 3.30
CA LYS A 19 -4.72 -9.57 4.15
C LYS A 19 -6.11 -9.91 3.64
N SER A 20 -6.82 -8.92 3.11
CA SER A 20 -8.17 -9.15 2.58
C SER A 20 -8.16 -10.09 1.38
N TYR A 21 -7.12 -10.03 0.56
CA TYR A 21 -7.00 -10.88 -0.62
C TYR A 21 -6.24 -12.18 -0.35
N GLY A 22 -5.76 -12.37 0.89
CA GLY A 22 -5.04 -13.57 1.26
C GLY A 22 -3.67 -13.71 0.62
N TYR A 23 -3.05 -12.61 0.22
CA TYR A 23 -1.71 -12.64 -0.38
C TYR A 23 -0.63 -12.76 0.68
N THR A 24 0.43 -13.52 0.35
CA THR A 24 1.66 -13.45 1.12
C THR A 24 2.34 -12.11 0.86
N GLN A 25 3.32 -11.76 1.71
CA GLN A 25 4.10 -10.55 1.46
C GLN A 25 4.79 -10.60 0.10
N LYS A 26 5.34 -11.75 -0.26
CA LYS A 26 6.02 -11.91 -1.54
C LYS A 26 5.05 -11.72 -2.70
N GLN A 27 3.87 -12.30 -2.62
CA GLN A 27 2.85 -12.14 -3.66
C GLN A 27 2.42 -10.68 -3.80
N MET A 28 2.21 -10.01 -2.68
CA MET A 28 1.81 -8.61 -2.70
C MET A 28 2.91 -7.73 -3.30
N ALA A 29 4.15 -7.95 -2.90
CA ALA A 29 5.28 -7.20 -3.45
C ALA A 29 5.39 -7.39 -4.96
N ASP A 30 5.22 -8.63 -5.44
CA ASP A 30 5.27 -8.92 -6.86
C ASP A 30 4.15 -8.19 -7.61
N ARG A 31 2.94 -8.18 -7.05
CA ARG A 31 1.79 -7.53 -7.70
C ARG A 31 1.93 -6.02 -7.75
N LEU A 32 2.55 -5.43 -6.73
CA LEU A 32 2.76 -3.99 -6.68
C LEU A 32 4.06 -3.55 -7.36
N ASP A 33 4.84 -4.51 -7.86
CA ASP A 33 6.12 -4.25 -8.51
C ASP A 33 7.08 -3.49 -7.59
N ILE A 34 7.14 -3.92 -6.34
CA ILE A 34 8.06 -3.37 -5.35
C ILE A 34 8.84 -4.53 -4.74
N SER A 35 9.95 -4.19 -4.05
CA SER A 35 10.73 -5.21 -3.36
C SER A 35 10.02 -5.68 -2.10
N LEU A 36 10.37 -6.87 -1.66
CA LEU A 36 9.85 -7.39 -0.39
C LEU A 36 10.24 -6.49 0.78
N TYR A 37 11.45 -5.93 0.72
CA TYR A 37 11.91 -5.00 1.75
C TYR A 37 11.03 -3.75 1.80
N GLN A 38 10.72 -3.17 0.64
CA GLN A 38 9.84 -2.00 0.57
C GLN A 38 8.44 -2.33 1.14
N LEU A 39 7.89 -3.50 0.80
CA LEU A 39 6.59 -3.88 1.32
C LEU A 39 6.62 -4.02 2.84
N ARG A 40 7.69 -4.63 3.38
CA ARG A 40 7.80 -4.79 4.83
C ARG A 40 7.86 -3.45 5.55
N LEU A 41 8.54 -2.46 4.97
CA LEU A 41 8.55 -1.12 5.53
C LEU A 41 7.15 -0.51 5.52
N LEU A 42 6.45 -0.64 4.39
CA LEU A 42 5.08 -0.14 4.30
C LEU A 42 4.20 -0.76 5.37
N GLU A 43 4.32 -2.06 5.60
CA GLU A 43 3.48 -2.72 6.60
C GLU A 43 3.82 -2.33 8.03
N LYS A 44 4.99 -1.73 8.24
CA LYS A 44 5.36 -1.14 9.53
C LYS A 44 4.96 0.33 9.65
N GLY A 45 4.32 0.87 8.62
CA GLY A 45 3.92 2.28 8.62
C GLY A 45 5.00 3.23 8.15
N VAL A 46 6.04 2.71 7.50
CA VAL A 46 7.16 3.51 7.03
C VAL A 46 7.09 3.63 5.49
N LEU A 47 7.19 4.86 4.99
CA LEU A 47 7.22 5.09 3.56
C LEU A 47 8.66 4.94 3.06
N PRO A 48 8.94 3.94 2.19
CA PRO A 48 10.31 3.76 1.68
C PRO A 48 10.77 4.98 0.87
N LYS A 49 12.06 5.34 1.01
CA LYS A 49 12.60 6.52 0.34
C LYS A 49 12.55 6.43 -1.18
N ASN A 50 12.76 5.24 -1.71
CA ASN A 50 12.83 5.03 -3.15
C ASN A 50 11.53 4.53 -3.75
N LEU A 51 10.43 4.65 -3.02
CA LEU A 51 9.15 4.18 -3.51
C LEU A 51 8.66 5.09 -4.63
N SER A 52 8.39 4.49 -5.79
CA SER A 52 7.85 5.24 -6.93
C SER A 52 6.36 5.48 -6.77
N THR A 53 5.89 6.62 -7.25
CA THR A 53 4.44 6.89 -7.29
C THR A 53 3.70 5.91 -8.19
N ALA A 54 4.41 5.16 -9.02
CA ALA A 54 3.82 4.11 -9.85
C ALA A 54 3.06 3.08 -9.01
N ILE A 55 3.39 2.94 -7.72
CA ILE A 55 2.65 2.02 -6.84
C ILE A 55 1.16 2.36 -6.80
N LEU A 56 0.82 3.64 -6.89
CA LEU A 56 -0.59 4.06 -6.87
C LEU A 56 -1.34 3.51 -8.07
N PHE A 57 -0.71 3.50 -9.24
CA PHE A 57 -1.30 2.96 -10.46
C PHE A 57 -1.35 1.43 -10.41
N ARG A 58 -0.35 0.80 -9.82
CA ARG A 58 -0.37 -0.66 -9.65
C ARG A 58 -1.50 -1.09 -8.74
N ILE A 59 -1.73 -0.37 -7.66
CA ILE A 59 -2.85 -0.67 -6.77
C ILE A 59 -4.18 -0.51 -7.51
N HIS A 60 -4.30 0.51 -8.34
CA HIS A 60 -5.49 0.67 -9.16
C HIS A 60 -5.67 -0.52 -10.11
N ASP A 61 -4.59 -0.96 -10.77
CA ASP A 61 -4.66 -2.07 -11.72
C ASP A 61 -5.01 -3.39 -11.03
N VAL A 62 -4.45 -3.64 -9.86
CA VAL A 62 -4.63 -4.92 -9.17
C VAL A 62 -5.95 -4.97 -8.39
N PHE A 63 -6.30 -3.88 -7.73
CA PHE A 63 -7.42 -3.86 -6.78
C PHE A 63 -8.58 -2.97 -7.23
N ALA A 64 -8.45 -2.28 -8.35
CA ALA A 64 -9.47 -1.36 -8.87
C ALA A 64 -9.81 -0.24 -7.87
N ILE A 65 -8.81 0.24 -7.13
CA ILE A 65 -8.98 1.31 -6.15
C ILE A 65 -8.31 2.57 -6.67
N HIS A 66 -9.06 3.66 -6.73
CA HIS A 66 -8.52 4.95 -7.15
C HIS A 66 -7.45 5.45 -6.18
N PRO A 67 -6.38 6.09 -6.69
CA PRO A 67 -5.35 6.63 -5.80
C PRO A 67 -5.89 7.53 -4.70
N LYS A 68 -6.90 8.36 -5.01
CA LYS A 68 -7.48 9.24 -4.00
C LYS A 68 -8.11 8.49 -2.83
N ASP A 69 -8.59 7.27 -3.08
CA ASP A 69 -9.24 6.48 -2.04
C ASP A 69 -8.25 5.78 -1.12
N LEU A 70 -6.98 5.75 -1.51
CA LEU A 70 -5.94 5.14 -0.69
C LEU A 70 -5.55 5.99 0.51
N PHE A 71 -5.98 7.24 0.53
CA PHE A 71 -5.67 8.16 1.61
C PHE A 71 -6.84 8.35 2.56
N ARG A 72 -7.82 7.47 2.50
CA ARG A 72 -8.86 7.35 3.52
C ARG A 72 -9.03 5.87 3.85
N PRO A 73 -9.48 5.56 5.09
CA PRO A 73 -9.55 4.17 5.52
C PRO A 73 -10.44 3.33 4.61
N LEU A 74 -9.89 2.21 4.12
CA LEU A 74 -10.63 1.24 3.29
C LEU A 74 -11.39 0.22 4.14
N PHE A 75 -11.06 0.16 5.42
CA PHE A 75 -11.68 -0.80 6.35
C PHE A 75 -12.38 -0.04 7.46
N ARG A 76 -13.31 -0.70 8.10
CA ARG A 76 -14.07 -0.14 9.21
C ARG A 76 -13.85 -0.92 10.47
#